data_d807b5e576a0983d1e8b3bc59030d68a
#
_entry.id   d807b5e576a0983d1e8b3bc59030d68a
#
_cell.length_a   1.000
_cell.length_b   1.000
_cell.length_c   1.000
_cell.angle_alpha   90.00
_cell.angle_beta   90.00
_cell.angle_gamma   90.00
#
_symmetry.space_group_name_H-M   'P 1'
#
loop_
_entity.id
_entity.type
_entity.pdbx_description
1 polymer ?
#
loop_
_entity_poly.entity_id
_entity_poly.type
_entity_poly.pdbx_seq_one_letter_code
_entity_poly.pdbx_strand_id
1 'polypeptide(L)'
;MVSFTASLMTIFASGIAIYIFFAKRKTISSLFGLLINYSFQLTLSEMKEKLELLNDYNANNAEDKEKIINVMSDIVGQIQGNEKLRYHFKDSLRTMDKLAESKPEDITEPRKRRIISETRERLRSLNVSNIDSFMGDKNE
;
A
#
# COMPACT_ATOMS: atom_id res chain seq x y z
N MET A 1 49.31 -28.80 6.96
CA MET A 1 48.35 -28.99 8.10
C MET A 1 47.40 -27.80 8.30
N VAL A 2 47.85 -26.56 8.21
CA VAL A 2 47.03 -25.36 8.42
C VAL A 2 45.90 -25.24 7.40
N SER A 3 46.07 -25.62 6.14
CA SER A 3 45.07 -25.55 5.07
C SER A 3 43.90 -26.55 5.28
N PHE A 4 44.17 -27.72 5.81
CA PHE A 4 43.12 -28.74 6.06
C PHE A 4 42.20 -28.34 7.20
N THR A 5 42.76 -27.83 8.30
CA THR A 5 41.96 -27.34 9.45
C THR A 5 41.12 -26.12 9.09
N ALA A 6 41.66 -25.21 8.25
CA ALA A 6 40.93 -24.05 7.75
C ALA A 6 39.75 -24.46 6.88
N SER A 7 39.93 -25.42 5.98
CA SER A 7 38.86 -25.94 5.13
C SER A 7 37.79 -26.65 5.92
N LEU A 8 38.14 -27.41 6.95
CA LEU A 8 37.20 -28.07 7.86
C LEU A 8 36.35 -27.07 8.62
N MET A 9 36.97 -26.03 9.18
CA MET A 9 36.28 -24.93 9.86
C MET A 9 35.30 -24.20 8.95
N THR A 10 35.67 -23.98 7.70
CA THR A 10 34.77 -23.31 6.71
C THR A 10 33.55 -24.18 6.42
N ILE A 11 33.74 -25.50 6.29
CA ILE A 11 32.61 -26.42 6.05
C ILE A 11 31.66 -26.45 7.26
N PHE A 12 32.18 -26.48 8.48
CA PHE A 12 31.35 -26.42 9.69
C PHE A 12 30.62 -25.09 9.82
N ALA A 13 31.28 -23.96 9.59
CA ALA A 13 30.67 -22.65 9.64
C ALA A 13 29.55 -22.51 8.58
N SER A 14 29.78 -22.98 7.36
CA SER A 14 28.77 -23.01 6.29
C SER A 14 27.58 -23.90 6.65
N GLY A 15 27.82 -25.07 7.21
CA GLY A 15 26.77 -25.98 7.66
C GLY A 15 25.89 -25.39 8.75
N ILE A 16 26.51 -24.72 9.74
CA ILE A 16 25.79 -24.01 10.80
C ILE A 16 24.96 -22.84 10.24
N ALA A 17 25.52 -22.06 9.32
CA ALA A 17 24.80 -20.96 8.67
C ALA A 17 23.56 -21.44 7.89
N ILE A 18 23.71 -22.54 7.15
CA ILE A 18 22.60 -23.17 6.41
C ILE A 18 21.55 -23.70 7.39
N TYR A 19 21.96 -24.37 8.48
CA TYR A 19 21.05 -24.87 9.50
C TYR A 19 20.27 -23.73 10.17
N ILE A 20 20.94 -22.67 10.57
CA ILE A 20 20.30 -21.48 11.17
C ILE A 20 19.31 -20.84 10.20
N PHE A 21 19.67 -20.75 8.91
CA PHE A 21 18.78 -20.23 7.88
C PHE A 21 17.49 -21.04 7.77
N PHE A 22 17.59 -22.37 7.67
CA PHE A 22 16.40 -23.24 7.60
C PHE A 22 15.61 -23.24 8.88
N ALA A 23 16.26 -23.29 10.05
CA ALA A 23 15.60 -23.28 11.36
C ALA A 23 14.87 -21.96 11.64
N LYS A 24 15.41 -20.82 11.16
CA LYS A 24 14.83 -19.47 11.37
C LYS A 24 14.01 -18.95 10.19
N ARG A 25 13.88 -19.71 9.12
CA ARG A 25 13.14 -19.29 7.93
C ARG A 25 11.71 -18.86 8.23
N LYS A 26 11.01 -19.57 9.11
CA LYS A 26 9.64 -19.21 9.56
C LYS A 26 9.60 -17.86 10.25
N THR A 27 10.55 -17.59 11.15
CA THR A 27 10.64 -16.33 11.89
C THR A 27 10.99 -15.17 10.95
N ILE A 28 11.92 -15.37 10.02
CA ILE A 28 12.31 -14.35 9.03
C ILE A 28 11.13 -14.02 8.13
N SER A 29 10.43 -15.03 7.60
CA SER A 29 9.24 -14.85 6.77
C SER A 29 8.12 -14.12 7.50
N SER A 30 7.92 -14.41 8.78
CA SER A 30 6.95 -13.72 9.63
C SER A 30 7.27 -12.24 9.82
N LEU A 31 8.56 -11.90 10.04
CA LEU A 31 9.01 -10.51 10.15
C LEU A 31 8.82 -9.74 8.84
N PHE A 32 9.13 -10.34 7.69
CA PHE A 32 8.86 -9.74 6.39
C PHE A 32 7.36 -9.51 6.17
N GLY A 33 6.51 -10.47 6.53
CA GLY A 33 5.06 -10.31 6.49
C GLY A 33 4.56 -9.14 7.31
N LEU A 34 5.09 -8.97 8.52
CA LEU A 34 4.76 -7.82 9.39
C LEU A 34 5.20 -6.48 8.79
N LEU A 35 6.40 -6.41 8.20
CA LEU A 35 6.91 -5.19 7.57
C LEU A 35 6.07 -4.79 6.34
N ILE A 36 5.74 -5.76 5.47
CA ILE A 36 4.89 -5.52 4.29
C ILE A 36 3.52 -5.02 4.73
N ASN A 37 2.96 -5.62 5.76
CA ASN A 37 1.66 -5.25 6.29
C ASN A 37 1.66 -3.85 6.93
N TYR A 38 2.71 -3.53 7.69
CA TYR A 38 2.90 -2.19 8.24
C TYR A 38 3.00 -1.13 7.14
N SER A 39 3.82 -1.37 6.11
CA SER A 39 3.95 -0.47 4.95
C SER A 39 2.61 -0.27 4.23
N PHE A 40 1.83 -1.34 4.08
CA PHE A 40 0.51 -1.26 3.49
C PHE A 40 -0.47 -0.43 4.33
N GLN A 41 -0.50 -0.61 5.65
CA GLN A 41 -1.32 0.18 6.56
C GLN A 41 -0.94 1.65 6.56
N LEU A 42 0.36 1.96 6.47
CA LEU A 42 0.84 3.33 6.34
C LEU A 42 0.30 3.98 5.05
N THR A 43 0.39 3.29 3.92
CA THR A 43 -0.17 3.77 2.64
C THR A 43 -1.67 4.02 2.72
N LEU A 44 -2.44 3.13 3.38
CA LEU A 44 -3.88 3.33 3.58
C LEU A 44 -4.18 4.56 4.44
N SER A 45 -3.35 4.82 5.46
CA SER A 45 -3.47 6.01 6.31
C SER A 45 -3.22 7.30 5.53
N GLU A 46 -2.14 7.34 4.74
CA GLU A 46 -1.82 8.48 3.88
C GLU A 46 -2.92 8.74 2.83
N MET A 47 -3.49 7.68 2.24
CA MET A 47 -4.61 7.84 1.32
C MET A 47 -5.86 8.42 1.98
N LYS A 48 -6.16 8.02 3.22
CA LYS A 48 -7.26 8.62 3.99
C LYS A 48 -7.04 10.11 4.22
N GLU A 49 -5.84 10.49 4.63
CA GLU A 49 -5.46 11.88 4.86
C GLU A 49 -5.60 12.73 3.58
N LYS A 50 -5.15 12.21 2.45
CA LYS A 50 -5.33 12.85 1.14
C LYS A 50 -6.80 12.98 0.73
N LEU A 51 -7.65 12.01 1.07
CA LEU A 51 -9.10 12.12 0.83
C LEU A 51 -9.77 13.19 1.70
N GLU A 52 -9.31 13.40 2.93
CA GLU A 52 -9.80 14.49 3.76
C GLU A 52 -9.36 15.85 3.18
N LEU A 53 -8.12 16.00 2.72
CA LEU A 53 -7.67 17.20 2.00
C LEU A 53 -8.53 17.48 0.76
N LEU A 54 -8.86 16.46 -0.04
CA LEU A 54 -9.76 16.61 -1.18
C LEU A 54 -11.17 17.04 -0.78
N ASN A 55 -11.64 16.61 0.38
CA ASN A 55 -12.95 17.00 0.89
C ASN A 55 -12.98 18.48 1.29
N ASP A 56 -11.87 19.00 1.82
CA ASP A 56 -11.74 20.39 2.26
C ASP A 56 -11.63 21.37 1.09
N TYR A 57 -11.12 20.94 -0.06
CA TYR A 57 -10.99 21.81 -1.24
C TYR A 57 -12.33 22.00 -1.96
N ASN A 58 -12.59 23.25 -2.39
CA ASN A 58 -13.83 23.61 -3.09
C ASN A 58 -13.61 23.60 -4.61
N ALA A 59 -14.27 22.67 -5.31
CA ALA A 59 -14.19 22.57 -6.77
C ALA A 59 -14.79 23.76 -7.54
N ASN A 60 -15.38 24.73 -6.87
CA ASN A 60 -15.83 26.00 -7.49
C ASN A 60 -14.74 27.09 -7.45
N ASN A 61 -13.66 26.86 -6.70
CA ASN A 61 -12.52 27.76 -6.61
C ASN A 61 -11.43 27.34 -7.61
N ALA A 62 -10.94 28.25 -8.43
CA ALA A 62 -9.92 27.95 -9.45
C ALA A 62 -8.60 27.45 -8.85
N GLU A 63 -8.14 28.02 -7.74
CA GLU A 63 -6.93 27.62 -7.03
C GLU A 63 -7.07 26.19 -6.45
N ASP A 64 -8.23 25.89 -5.87
CA ASP A 64 -8.49 24.57 -5.28
C ASP A 64 -8.62 23.47 -6.34
N LYS A 65 -9.06 23.78 -7.55
CA LYS A 65 -9.13 22.82 -8.65
C LYS A 65 -7.76 22.23 -9.00
N GLU A 66 -6.72 23.06 -9.03
CA GLU A 66 -5.35 22.57 -9.25
C GLU A 66 -4.87 21.68 -8.11
N LYS A 67 -5.17 22.06 -6.85
CA LYS A 67 -4.86 21.25 -5.68
C LYS A 67 -5.59 19.91 -5.72
N ILE A 68 -6.86 19.90 -6.14
CA ILE A 68 -7.64 18.65 -6.32
C ILE A 68 -6.97 17.72 -7.35
N ILE A 69 -6.52 18.25 -8.49
CA ILE A 69 -5.81 17.47 -9.52
C ILE A 69 -4.54 16.89 -8.94
N ASN A 70 -3.72 17.69 -8.27
CA ASN A 70 -2.44 17.26 -7.71
C ASN A 70 -2.61 16.15 -6.67
N VAL A 71 -3.53 16.33 -5.72
CA VAL A 71 -3.80 15.31 -4.70
C VAL A 71 -4.40 14.03 -5.31
N MET A 72 -5.25 14.18 -6.32
CA MET A 72 -5.80 13.02 -7.04
C MET A 72 -4.72 12.26 -7.80
N SER A 73 -3.80 12.96 -8.46
CA SER A 73 -2.63 12.36 -9.13
C SER A 73 -1.75 11.59 -8.17
N ASP A 74 -1.53 12.12 -6.97
CA ASP A 74 -0.78 11.45 -5.92
C ASP A 74 -1.47 10.15 -5.46
N ILE A 75 -2.79 10.19 -5.26
CA ILE A 75 -3.57 8.99 -4.88
C ILE A 75 -3.48 7.93 -5.99
N VAL A 76 -3.66 8.33 -7.24
CA VAL A 76 -3.53 7.44 -8.40
C VAL A 76 -2.14 6.81 -8.46
N GLY A 77 -1.09 7.62 -8.27
CA GLY A 77 0.30 7.14 -8.23
C GLY A 77 0.54 6.12 -7.11
N GLN A 78 0.01 6.36 -5.91
CA GLN A 78 0.11 5.41 -4.80
C GLN A 78 -0.62 4.08 -5.09
N ILE A 79 -1.80 4.13 -5.70
CA ILE A 79 -2.55 2.94 -6.09
C ILE A 79 -1.79 2.17 -7.18
N GLN A 80 -1.29 2.84 -8.21
CA GLN A 80 -0.56 2.22 -9.31
C GLN A 80 0.77 1.61 -8.86
N GLY A 81 1.45 2.25 -7.92
CA GLY A 81 2.71 1.78 -7.35
C GLY A 81 2.59 0.59 -6.40
N ASN A 82 1.39 0.25 -5.94
CA ASN A 82 1.14 -0.85 -5.01
C ASN A 82 0.22 -1.91 -5.64
N GLU A 83 0.76 -3.12 -5.87
CA GLU A 83 0.03 -4.21 -6.54
C GLU A 83 -1.26 -4.59 -5.83
N LYS A 84 -1.25 -4.65 -4.49
CA LYS A 84 -2.43 -4.98 -3.68
C LYS A 84 -3.52 -3.91 -3.82
N LEU A 85 -3.14 -2.61 -3.78
CA LEU A 85 -4.08 -1.51 -4.00
C LEU A 85 -4.61 -1.51 -5.42
N ARG A 86 -3.75 -1.70 -6.42
CA ARG A 86 -4.14 -1.75 -7.82
C ARG A 86 -5.20 -2.82 -8.10
N TYR A 87 -5.08 -3.98 -7.47
CA TYR A 87 -6.09 -5.03 -7.57
C TYR A 87 -7.44 -4.59 -7.00
N HIS A 88 -7.45 -4.02 -5.80
CA HIS A 88 -8.68 -3.60 -5.12
C HIS A 88 -9.35 -2.37 -5.71
N PHE A 89 -8.56 -1.46 -6.31
CA PHE A 89 -9.06 -0.22 -6.93
C PHE A 89 -9.21 -0.30 -8.44
N LYS A 90 -9.08 -1.48 -9.05
CA LYS A 90 -9.09 -1.66 -10.51
C LYS A 90 -10.24 -0.92 -11.22
N ASP A 91 -11.46 -1.01 -10.69
CA ASP A 91 -12.64 -0.42 -11.31
C ASP A 91 -12.72 1.11 -11.14
N SER A 92 -12.32 1.62 -9.95
CA SER A 92 -12.33 3.05 -9.65
C SER A 92 -11.10 3.79 -10.15
N LEU A 93 -9.98 3.09 -10.34
CA LEU A 93 -8.72 3.69 -10.79
C LEU A 93 -8.88 4.45 -12.10
N ARG A 94 -9.63 3.90 -13.06
CA ARG A 94 -9.91 4.55 -14.35
C ARG A 94 -10.67 5.88 -14.19
N THR A 95 -11.57 5.97 -13.23
CA THR A 95 -12.35 7.19 -12.97
C THR A 95 -11.50 8.24 -12.26
N MET A 96 -10.65 7.80 -11.34
CA MET A 96 -9.68 8.65 -10.64
C MET A 96 -8.63 9.22 -11.60
N ASP A 97 -8.09 8.36 -12.46
CA ASP A 97 -7.09 8.72 -13.46
C ASP A 97 -7.63 9.79 -14.44
N LYS A 98 -8.85 9.59 -14.93
CA LYS A 98 -9.54 10.60 -15.75
C LYS A 98 -9.76 11.94 -15.03
N LEU A 99 -9.92 11.94 -13.71
CA LEU A 99 -10.02 13.19 -12.95
C LEU A 99 -8.64 13.82 -12.78
N ALA A 100 -7.61 13.03 -12.51
CA ALA A 100 -6.24 13.50 -12.38
C ALA A 100 -5.70 14.11 -13.69
N GLU A 101 -6.12 13.58 -14.84
CA GLU A 101 -5.76 14.08 -16.17
C GLU A 101 -6.71 15.18 -16.69
N SER A 102 -7.79 15.49 -15.97
CA SER A 102 -8.77 16.51 -16.40
C SER A 102 -8.18 17.90 -16.33
N LYS A 103 -8.69 18.79 -17.18
CA LYS A 103 -8.41 20.23 -17.04
C LYS A 103 -9.14 20.77 -15.80
N PRO A 104 -8.61 21.81 -15.16
CA PRO A 104 -9.25 22.42 -13.98
C PRO A 104 -10.73 22.82 -14.23
N GLU A 105 -11.06 23.20 -15.47
CA GLU A 105 -12.42 23.62 -15.85
C GLU A 105 -13.44 22.46 -15.77
N ASP A 106 -12.99 21.22 -16.00
CA ASP A 106 -13.84 20.03 -16.05
C ASP A 106 -14.11 19.43 -14.65
N ILE A 107 -13.50 19.99 -13.61
CA ILE A 107 -13.67 19.54 -12.24
C ILE A 107 -14.91 20.17 -11.64
N THR A 108 -15.85 19.33 -11.23
CA THR A 108 -17.09 19.74 -10.58
C THR A 108 -17.20 19.16 -9.17
N GLU A 109 -17.86 19.87 -8.27
CA GLU A 109 -18.07 19.42 -6.89
C GLU A 109 -18.78 18.06 -6.80
N PRO A 110 -19.86 17.77 -7.57
CA PRO A 110 -20.51 16.47 -7.54
C PRO A 110 -19.59 15.31 -8.01
N ARG A 111 -18.77 15.55 -9.04
CA ARG A 111 -17.82 14.55 -9.54
C ARG A 111 -16.74 14.24 -8.53
N LYS A 112 -16.16 15.27 -7.90
CA LYS A 112 -15.19 15.13 -6.82
C LYS A 112 -15.76 14.32 -5.65
N ARG A 113 -16.93 14.71 -5.13
CA ARG A 113 -17.58 14.04 -3.99
C ARG A 113 -17.89 12.58 -4.25
N ARG A 114 -18.34 12.25 -5.46
CA ARG A 114 -18.61 10.85 -5.83
C ARG A 114 -17.34 10.01 -5.75
N ILE A 115 -16.22 10.50 -6.30
CA ILE A 115 -14.95 9.77 -6.29
C ILE A 115 -14.43 9.62 -4.86
N ILE A 116 -14.48 10.67 -4.04
CA ILE A 116 -14.07 10.62 -2.63
C ILE A 116 -14.89 9.57 -1.88
N SER A 117 -16.20 9.56 -2.02
CA SER A 117 -17.09 8.62 -1.35
C SER A 117 -16.82 7.17 -1.76
N GLU A 118 -16.67 6.92 -3.06
CA GLU A 118 -16.33 5.59 -3.59
C GLU A 118 -14.98 5.10 -3.09
N THR A 119 -13.96 5.97 -3.11
CA THR A 119 -12.61 5.64 -2.64
C THR A 119 -12.59 5.36 -1.15
N ARG A 120 -13.29 6.16 -0.36
CA ARG A 120 -13.41 5.99 1.09
C ARG A 120 -14.05 4.65 1.45
N GLU A 121 -15.10 4.25 0.74
CA GLU A 121 -15.76 2.98 0.99
C GLU A 121 -14.87 1.78 0.64
N ARG A 122 -14.12 1.86 -0.46
CA ARG A 122 -13.13 0.83 -0.81
C ARG A 122 -11.99 0.72 0.22
N LEU A 123 -11.51 1.85 0.73
CA LEU A 123 -10.52 1.85 1.82
C LEU A 123 -11.07 1.25 3.11
N ARG A 124 -12.35 1.48 3.42
CA ARG A 124 -13.01 0.88 4.58
C ARG A 124 -13.08 -0.64 4.43
N SER A 125 -13.51 -1.13 3.26
CA SER A 125 -13.61 -2.58 3.00
C SER A 125 -12.25 -3.28 3.09
N LEU A 126 -11.16 -2.63 2.62
CA LEU A 126 -9.80 -3.15 2.77
C LEU A 126 -9.34 -3.25 4.22
N ASN A 127 -9.69 -2.28 5.04
CA ASN A 127 -9.32 -2.27 6.46
C ASN A 127 -10.00 -3.41 7.22
N VAL A 128 -11.26 -3.69 6.92
CA VAL A 128 -12.03 -4.81 7.51
C VAL A 128 -11.45 -6.15 7.06
N SER A 129 -11.20 -6.35 5.78
CA SER A 129 -10.66 -7.61 5.26
C SER A 129 -9.25 -7.94 5.80
N ASN A 130 -8.45 -6.93 6.10
CA ASN A 130 -7.16 -7.15 6.76
C ASN A 130 -7.31 -7.59 8.23
N ILE A 131 -8.28 -7.04 8.96
CA ILE A 131 -8.55 -7.44 10.35
C ILE A 131 -9.03 -8.90 10.39
N ASP A 132 -9.92 -9.29 9.48
CA ASP A 132 -10.45 -10.66 9.42
C ASP A 132 -9.34 -11.68 9.08
N SER A 133 -8.39 -11.34 8.20
CA SER A 133 -7.26 -12.21 7.90
C SER A 133 -6.31 -12.41 9.09
N PHE A 134 -6.21 -11.42 9.99
CA PHE A 134 -5.43 -11.55 11.24
C PHE A 134 -6.13 -12.39 12.30
N MET A 135 -7.47 -12.38 12.34
CA MET A 135 -8.23 -13.15 13.32
C MET A 135 -8.45 -14.60 12.88
N GLY A 136 -8.47 -14.86 11.57
CA GLY A 136 -8.62 -16.21 11.00
C GLY A 136 -7.38 -17.12 11.17
N ASP A 137 -6.19 -16.53 11.23
CA ASP A 137 -4.91 -17.27 11.34
C ASP A 137 -4.59 -17.75 12.78
N LYS A 138 -5.48 -17.53 13.74
CA LYS A 138 -5.33 -17.98 15.15
C LYS A 138 -6.06 -19.28 15.48
N ASN A 139 -6.74 -19.90 14.52
CA ASN A 139 -7.56 -21.11 14.74
C ASN A 139 -7.07 -22.37 14.01
N GLU A 140 -5.75 -22.44 13.65
CA GLU A 140 -5.12 -23.71 13.22
C GLU A 140 -3.90 -24.08 14.07
#